data_f7227a044c9b5d87aa403e5830ad09b7
#
_entry.id   f7227a044c9b5d87aa403e5830ad09b7
#
_cell.length_a   1.000
_cell.length_b   1.000
_cell.length_c   1.000
_cell.angle_alpha   90.00
_cell.angle_beta   90.00
_cell.angle_gamma   90.00
#
_symmetry.space_group_name_H-M   'P 1'
#
loop_
_entity.id
_entity.type
_entity.pdbx_description
1 polymer ?
#
loop_
_entity_poly.entity_id
_entity_poly.type
_entity_poly.pdbx_seq_one_letter_code
_entity_poly.pdbx_strand_id
1 'polypeptide(L)'
;MELGWFYSPKQILRYFPYRFTSLKPPRQPLKNPWTILKQLDSHQWNLFLVGLAGWSWDAFDFFTVSMTTTEIAKEFGEEPSAVTWGITITLMLRSVGALISGSICDKYGRKWIMIGNLVCFIVLELASGFTQNLSQLLGVRALYGIAMGGLLGPAAATALEDLPYDARGILSGLFQQGYAIGYLLAAVFYRAFVPTTPQGWRSLFWFGAGPPVLIIIWRALLPETNHFQVAKAEREERERQKREAAGSHAGAKKTDMFAFLKESNKAMQQNWFLFAYMVVLMTGFNSVSHGSQDLYPTFLKNQAGMSATQVTVITVIGQIGALIGSTLMGYLSTFTGRRLAMMVSCVFGGAIVPAYMLPRGDKLIASVFFEQWFVGAVWGPIPVHLIELSPPVLRSFVLGVTYQLGNLASSASSTIEATIGERYPIAPAPNGDERYDYGKVIGIFLGAVWAYILLFTFLGPEMTQEERNEEAAATQEFEDLRAQGVSLQEIGANRARMEGKSEKMDLADEVEQLEDMEKATMKRAEGG
;
A
#
# COMPACT_ATOMS: atom_id res chain seq x y z
N MET A 1 1.34 1.77 -26.23
CA MET A 1 1.33 0.31 -26.50
C MET A 1 -0.14 -0.10 -26.62
N GLU A 2 -0.66 -0.25 -27.82
CA GLU A 2 -2.03 -0.75 -28.04
C GLU A 2 -2.08 -2.20 -27.58
N LEU A 3 -2.67 -2.43 -26.43
CA LEU A 3 -2.97 -3.75 -25.88
C LEU A 3 -4.21 -4.29 -26.60
N GLY A 4 -4.01 -4.91 -27.77
CA GLY A 4 -5.06 -5.79 -28.34
C GLY A 4 -5.42 -6.87 -27.31
N TRP A 5 -6.69 -7.26 -27.26
CA TRP A 5 -7.25 -8.20 -26.27
C TRP A 5 -6.53 -9.56 -26.19
N PHE A 6 -5.72 -9.92 -27.21
CA PHE A 6 -4.93 -11.15 -27.21
C PHE A 6 -3.56 -10.90 -27.84
N TYR A 7 -2.50 -11.32 -27.14
CA TYR A 7 -1.16 -11.38 -27.71
C TYR A 7 -1.06 -12.45 -28.78
N SER A 8 -0.47 -12.12 -29.92
CA SER A 8 -0.11 -13.13 -30.90
C SER A 8 0.99 -14.07 -30.36
N PRO A 9 1.09 -15.32 -30.83
CA PRO A 9 2.15 -16.25 -30.42
C PRO A 9 3.57 -15.65 -30.58
N LYS A 10 3.80 -14.83 -31.61
CA LYS A 10 5.06 -14.10 -31.82
C LYS A 10 5.34 -13.03 -30.77
N GLN A 11 4.30 -12.35 -30.29
CA GLN A 11 4.44 -11.37 -29.21
C GLN A 11 4.74 -12.07 -27.88
N ILE A 12 4.09 -13.19 -27.59
CA ILE A 12 4.37 -14.03 -26.41
C ILE A 12 5.82 -14.53 -26.44
N LEU A 13 6.30 -15.03 -27.55
CA LEU A 13 7.68 -15.50 -27.70
C LEU A 13 8.72 -14.39 -27.50
N ARG A 14 8.40 -13.16 -27.89
CA ARG A 14 9.27 -11.98 -27.67
C ARG A 14 9.16 -11.43 -26.24
N TYR A 15 8.06 -11.71 -25.54
CA TYR A 15 7.81 -11.19 -24.21
C TYR A 15 8.85 -11.68 -23.19
N PHE A 16 9.14 -12.97 -23.15
CA PHE A 16 10.10 -13.54 -22.20
C PHE A 16 11.53 -12.98 -22.34
N PRO A 17 12.15 -12.98 -23.54
CA PRO A 17 13.47 -12.34 -23.71
C PRO A 17 13.47 -10.86 -23.32
N TYR A 18 12.40 -10.14 -23.64
CA TYR A 18 12.25 -8.73 -23.25
C TYR A 18 12.20 -8.57 -21.73
N ARG A 19 11.60 -9.48 -20.96
CA ARG A 19 11.61 -9.43 -19.50
C ARG A 19 13.00 -9.55 -18.89
N PHE A 20 13.88 -10.34 -19.45
CA PHE A 20 15.29 -10.40 -19.03
C PHE A 20 16.06 -9.13 -19.41
N THR A 21 15.88 -8.63 -20.62
CA THR A 21 16.58 -7.41 -21.05
C THR A 21 16.10 -6.17 -20.32
N SER A 22 14.83 -6.12 -19.90
CA SER A 22 14.26 -5.00 -19.12
C SER A 22 14.67 -5.00 -17.63
N LEU A 23 15.37 -6.04 -17.16
CA LEU A 23 15.98 -6.07 -15.81
C LEU A 23 17.28 -5.27 -15.71
N LYS A 24 17.77 -4.69 -16.81
CA LYS A 24 18.98 -3.85 -16.75
C LYS A 24 18.75 -2.68 -15.80
N PRO A 25 19.66 -2.47 -14.83
CA PRO A 25 19.51 -1.35 -13.92
C PRO A 25 19.56 -0.01 -14.67
N PRO A 26 18.79 0.97 -14.23
CA PRO A 26 18.88 2.33 -14.76
C PRO A 26 20.28 2.89 -14.53
N ARG A 27 20.83 3.61 -15.52
CA ARG A 27 22.14 4.26 -15.42
C ARG A 27 22.04 5.57 -14.63
N GLN A 28 21.80 5.48 -13.35
CA GLN A 28 21.81 6.66 -12.47
C GLN A 28 22.98 6.59 -11.49
N PRO A 29 23.67 7.70 -11.23
CA PRO A 29 24.72 7.73 -10.22
C PRO A 29 24.13 7.53 -8.83
N LEU A 30 24.79 6.75 -7.99
CA LEU A 30 24.42 6.56 -6.59
C LEU A 30 24.55 7.91 -5.86
N LYS A 31 23.43 8.47 -5.44
CA LYS A 31 23.41 9.70 -4.63
C LYS A 31 23.41 9.33 -3.15
N ASN A 32 24.20 10.04 -2.35
CA ASN A 32 24.22 9.80 -0.90
C ASN A 32 22.84 10.03 -0.29
N PRO A 33 22.27 9.06 0.46
CA PRO A 33 20.94 9.19 1.08
C PRO A 33 20.83 10.41 1.97
N TRP A 34 21.89 10.75 2.70
CA TRP A 34 21.91 11.91 3.58
C TRP A 34 21.79 13.25 2.83
N THR A 35 22.39 13.33 1.65
CA THR A 35 22.27 14.51 0.78
C THR A 35 20.84 14.66 0.26
N ILE A 36 20.19 13.54 -0.12
CA ILE A 36 18.80 13.51 -0.57
C ILE A 36 17.86 14.00 0.55
N LEU A 37 18.02 13.45 1.76
CA LEU A 37 17.16 13.79 2.89
C LEU A 37 17.32 15.25 3.37
N LYS A 38 18.50 15.83 3.21
CA LYS A 38 18.76 17.26 3.53
C LYS A 38 18.08 18.26 2.57
N GLN A 39 17.70 17.81 1.38
CA GLN A 39 17.01 18.67 0.41
C GLN A 39 15.53 18.90 0.77
N LEU A 40 14.98 18.05 1.66
CA LEU A 40 13.58 18.13 2.06
C LEU A 40 13.33 19.35 2.96
N ASP A 41 12.29 20.10 2.63
CA ASP A 41 11.83 21.21 3.44
C ASP A 41 10.98 20.77 4.65
N SER A 42 10.70 21.71 5.56
CA SER A 42 9.89 21.41 6.76
C SER A 42 8.46 21.01 6.42
N HIS A 43 7.90 21.49 5.31
CA HIS A 43 6.55 21.12 4.86
C HIS A 43 6.52 19.64 4.44
N GLN A 44 7.47 19.22 3.61
CA GLN A 44 7.60 17.84 3.14
C GLN A 44 7.83 16.87 4.31
N TRP A 45 8.71 17.22 5.25
CA TRP A 45 8.93 16.41 6.46
C TRP A 45 7.67 16.27 7.33
N ASN A 46 6.93 17.37 7.55
CA ASN A 46 5.71 17.31 8.36
C ASN A 46 4.62 16.46 7.69
N LEU A 47 4.42 16.58 6.39
CA LEU A 47 3.47 15.76 5.65
C LEU A 47 3.87 14.29 5.64
N PHE A 48 5.16 14.01 5.46
CA PHE A 48 5.69 12.66 5.52
C PHE A 48 5.47 12.02 6.90
N LEU A 49 5.87 12.72 7.97
CA LEU A 49 5.79 12.18 9.33
C LEU A 49 4.35 12.00 9.82
N VAL A 50 3.43 12.90 9.48
CA VAL A 50 2.02 12.73 9.86
C VAL A 50 1.35 11.58 9.09
N GLY A 51 1.71 11.38 7.82
CA GLY A 51 1.27 10.22 7.03
C GLY A 51 1.82 8.91 7.59
N LEU A 52 3.12 8.88 7.92
CA LEU A 52 3.79 7.74 8.55
C LEU A 52 3.17 7.42 9.93
N ALA A 53 2.90 8.44 10.76
CA ALA A 53 2.26 8.24 12.05
C ALA A 53 0.86 7.64 11.92
N GLY A 54 0.05 8.14 10.98
CA GLY A 54 -1.27 7.56 10.69
C GLY A 54 -1.18 6.09 10.26
N TRP A 55 -0.27 5.77 9.35
CA TRP A 55 -0.03 4.40 8.89
C TRP A 55 0.50 3.48 10.01
N SER A 56 1.39 3.99 10.85
CA SER A 56 1.90 3.23 12.01
C SER A 56 0.80 2.91 13.01
N TRP A 57 -0.13 3.86 13.23
CA TRP A 57 -1.21 3.64 14.16
C TRP A 57 -2.28 2.70 13.61
N ASP A 58 -2.56 2.73 12.32
CA ASP A 58 -3.38 1.74 11.63
C ASP A 58 -2.86 0.31 11.87
N ALA A 59 -1.56 0.11 11.72
CA ALA A 59 -0.92 -1.17 11.97
C ALA A 59 -0.92 -1.56 13.46
N PHE A 60 -0.72 -0.61 14.38
CA PHE A 60 -0.81 -0.85 15.82
C PHE A 60 -2.15 -1.46 16.21
N ASP A 61 -3.23 -0.83 15.77
CA ASP A 61 -4.58 -1.27 16.10
C ASP A 61 -4.92 -2.64 15.48
N PHE A 62 -4.44 -2.90 14.27
CA PHE A 62 -4.56 -4.21 13.64
C PHE A 62 -3.87 -5.31 14.47
N PHE A 63 -2.62 -5.08 14.86
CA PHE A 63 -1.84 -6.06 15.61
C PHE A 63 -2.24 -6.18 17.09
N THR A 64 -2.98 -5.23 17.62
CA THR A 64 -3.57 -5.33 18.95
C THR A 64 -4.45 -6.58 19.06
N VAL A 65 -5.28 -6.87 18.05
CA VAL A 65 -6.09 -8.12 18.01
C VAL A 65 -5.20 -9.34 17.92
N SER A 66 -4.21 -9.34 17.02
CA SER A 66 -3.29 -10.48 16.85
C SER A 66 -2.53 -10.81 18.13
N MET A 67 -2.05 -9.80 18.85
CA MET A 67 -1.33 -9.96 20.12
C MET A 67 -2.21 -10.48 21.25
N THR A 68 -3.48 -10.09 21.29
CA THR A 68 -4.43 -10.39 22.36
C THR A 68 -5.38 -11.56 22.06
N THR A 69 -5.22 -12.24 20.93
CA THR A 69 -6.09 -13.34 20.49
C THR A 69 -6.29 -14.40 21.58
N THR A 70 -5.23 -14.82 22.24
CA THR A 70 -5.28 -15.87 23.28
C THR A 70 -6.05 -15.40 24.52
N GLU A 71 -5.85 -14.16 24.95
CA GLU A 71 -6.49 -13.56 26.12
C GLU A 71 -7.98 -13.32 25.87
N ILE A 72 -8.34 -12.86 24.66
CA ILE A 72 -9.73 -12.68 24.24
C ILE A 72 -10.46 -14.03 24.16
N ALA A 73 -9.85 -15.03 23.54
CA ALA A 73 -10.40 -16.38 23.42
C ALA A 73 -10.69 -16.96 24.80
N LYS A 74 -9.73 -16.88 25.72
CA LYS A 74 -9.86 -17.38 27.10
C LYS A 74 -10.99 -16.67 27.86
N GLU A 75 -11.15 -15.36 27.71
CA GLU A 75 -12.17 -14.60 28.43
C GLU A 75 -13.59 -14.87 27.89
N PHE A 76 -13.73 -15.03 26.58
CA PHE A 76 -15.03 -15.33 25.95
C PHE A 76 -15.37 -16.83 25.93
N GLY A 77 -14.44 -17.71 26.34
CA GLY A 77 -14.64 -19.15 26.31
C GLY A 77 -14.68 -19.75 24.91
N GLU A 78 -13.93 -19.16 23.99
CA GLU A 78 -13.87 -19.52 22.57
C GLU A 78 -12.49 -20.03 22.19
N GLU A 79 -12.38 -20.72 21.05
CA GLU A 79 -11.10 -21.11 20.48
C GLU A 79 -10.36 -19.91 19.85
N PRO A 80 -9.02 -19.88 19.85
CA PRO A 80 -8.26 -18.84 19.17
C PRO A 80 -8.63 -18.65 17.70
N SER A 81 -8.96 -19.71 16.98
CA SER A 81 -9.42 -19.68 15.60
C SER A 81 -10.70 -18.85 15.42
N ALA A 82 -11.61 -18.86 16.39
CA ALA A 82 -12.81 -18.05 16.37
C ALA A 82 -12.49 -16.54 16.50
N VAL A 83 -11.48 -16.18 17.29
CA VAL A 83 -11.05 -14.77 17.44
C VAL A 83 -10.30 -14.31 16.20
N THR A 84 -9.52 -15.18 15.52
CA THR A 84 -8.82 -14.81 14.27
C THR A 84 -9.78 -14.42 13.12
N TRP A 85 -11.06 -14.85 13.19
CA TRP A 85 -12.08 -14.31 12.29
C TRP A 85 -12.23 -12.79 12.40
N GLY A 86 -11.94 -12.19 13.55
CA GLY A 86 -11.91 -10.73 13.70
C GLY A 86 -10.82 -10.08 12.84
N ILE A 87 -9.65 -10.71 12.71
CA ILE A 87 -8.58 -10.29 11.80
C ILE A 87 -9.05 -10.43 10.35
N THR A 88 -9.56 -11.60 9.99
CA THR A 88 -10.06 -11.92 8.64
C THR A 88 -11.13 -10.93 8.18
N ILE A 89 -12.17 -10.69 8.99
CA ILE A 89 -13.26 -9.75 8.67
C ILE A 89 -12.73 -8.32 8.50
N THR A 90 -11.82 -7.89 9.38
CA THR A 90 -11.19 -6.58 9.27
C THR A 90 -10.47 -6.43 7.93
N LEU A 91 -9.64 -7.39 7.55
CA LEU A 91 -8.90 -7.37 6.27
C LEU A 91 -9.83 -7.40 5.05
N MET A 92 -10.89 -8.22 5.09
CA MET A 92 -11.87 -8.30 3.99
C MET A 92 -12.57 -6.96 3.75
N LEU A 93 -13.01 -6.30 4.81
CA LEU A 93 -13.77 -5.06 4.70
C LEU A 93 -12.93 -3.80 4.45
N ARG A 94 -11.61 -3.89 4.56
CA ARG A 94 -10.68 -2.83 4.13
C ARG A 94 -10.87 -2.46 2.65
N SER A 95 -11.17 -3.42 1.80
CA SER A 95 -11.43 -3.15 0.37
C SER A 95 -12.63 -2.22 0.15
N VAL A 96 -13.69 -2.37 0.94
CA VAL A 96 -14.87 -1.49 0.90
C VAL A 96 -14.47 -0.06 1.32
N GLY A 97 -13.73 0.06 2.41
CA GLY A 97 -13.23 1.35 2.90
C GLY A 97 -12.34 2.08 1.89
N ALA A 98 -11.46 1.35 1.21
CA ALA A 98 -10.58 1.90 0.18
C ALA A 98 -11.35 2.45 -1.03
N LEU A 99 -12.38 1.74 -1.49
CA LEU A 99 -13.24 2.20 -2.58
C LEU A 99 -13.97 3.49 -2.22
N ILE A 100 -14.55 3.57 -1.03
CA ILE A 100 -15.29 4.75 -0.57
C ILE A 100 -14.33 5.92 -0.38
N SER A 101 -13.30 5.76 0.45
CA SER A 101 -12.39 6.84 0.82
C SER A 101 -11.49 7.28 -0.32
N GLY A 102 -11.04 6.37 -1.20
CA GLY A 102 -10.24 6.70 -2.38
C GLY A 102 -11.00 7.64 -3.33
N SER A 103 -12.26 7.29 -3.64
CA SER A 103 -13.11 8.12 -4.51
C SER A 103 -13.38 9.52 -3.92
N ILE A 104 -13.56 9.60 -2.60
CA ILE A 104 -13.80 10.88 -1.92
C ILE A 104 -12.51 11.69 -1.80
N CYS A 105 -11.38 11.03 -1.53
CA CYS A 105 -10.07 11.63 -1.34
C CYS A 105 -9.59 12.37 -2.59
N ASP A 106 -9.72 11.79 -3.77
CA ASP A 106 -9.28 12.39 -5.02
C ASP A 106 -10.13 13.59 -5.43
N LYS A 107 -11.37 13.68 -4.94
CA LYS A 107 -12.27 14.82 -5.17
C LYS A 107 -12.12 15.95 -4.15
N TYR A 108 -12.09 15.61 -2.86
CA TYR A 108 -12.22 16.58 -1.76
C TYR A 108 -10.90 16.87 -1.02
N GLY A 109 -9.85 16.10 -1.29
CA GLY A 109 -8.55 16.25 -0.66
C GLY A 109 -8.24 15.16 0.37
N ARG A 110 -6.97 15.09 0.73
CA ARG A 110 -6.41 14.03 1.59
C ARG A 110 -6.63 14.34 3.07
N LYS A 111 -6.60 15.61 3.43
CA LYS A 111 -6.64 16.10 4.82
C LYS A 111 -7.86 15.63 5.58
N TRP A 112 -9.06 15.96 5.09
CA TRP A 112 -10.30 15.72 5.81
C TRP A 112 -10.70 14.24 5.83
N ILE A 113 -10.33 13.49 4.79
CA ILE A 113 -10.60 12.05 4.74
C ILE A 113 -9.70 11.31 5.74
N MET A 114 -8.41 11.68 5.82
CA MET A 114 -7.49 11.14 6.83
C MET A 114 -7.99 11.42 8.25
N ILE A 115 -8.40 12.66 8.55
CA ILE A 115 -8.95 13.04 9.86
C ILE A 115 -10.22 12.24 10.17
N GLY A 116 -11.15 12.13 9.22
CA GLY A 116 -12.39 11.39 9.40
C GLY A 116 -12.16 9.91 9.73
N ASN A 117 -11.23 9.25 9.02
CA ASN A 117 -10.86 7.87 9.32
C ASN A 117 -10.23 7.70 10.72
N LEU A 118 -9.35 8.63 11.12
CA LEU A 118 -8.76 8.60 12.46
C LEU A 118 -9.79 8.81 13.57
N VAL A 119 -10.81 9.65 13.35
CA VAL A 119 -11.95 9.78 14.29
C VAL A 119 -12.72 8.47 14.39
N CYS A 120 -12.97 7.78 13.26
CA CYS A 120 -13.59 6.46 13.29
C CYS A 120 -12.73 5.45 14.07
N PHE A 121 -11.40 5.50 13.96
CA PHE A 121 -10.49 4.64 14.74
C PHE A 121 -10.69 4.83 16.23
N ILE A 122 -10.68 6.08 16.72
CA ILE A 122 -10.89 6.38 18.14
C ILE A 122 -12.19 5.75 18.66
N VAL A 123 -13.30 5.98 17.94
CA VAL A 123 -14.62 5.50 18.36
C VAL A 123 -14.69 3.97 18.36
N LEU A 124 -14.20 3.33 17.30
CA LEU A 124 -14.30 1.89 17.13
C LEU A 124 -13.29 1.13 18.00
N GLU A 125 -12.13 1.72 18.29
CA GLU A 125 -11.16 1.14 19.21
C GLU A 125 -11.65 1.18 20.65
N LEU A 126 -12.22 2.32 21.08
CA LEU A 126 -12.92 2.37 22.36
C LEU A 126 -14.05 1.35 22.45
N ALA A 127 -14.90 1.26 21.41
CA ALA A 127 -16.00 0.30 21.37
C ALA A 127 -15.51 -1.15 21.48
N SER A 128 -14.37 -1.49 20.84
CA SER A 128 -13.76 -2.82 20.93
C SER A 128 -13.41 -3.22 22.37
N GLY A 129 -12.86 -2.28 23.15
CA GLY A 129 -12.53 -2.51 24.56
C GLY A 129 -13.76 -2.68 25.47
N PHE A 130 -14.97 -2.29 25.03
CA PHE A 130 -16.21 -2.46 25.80
C PHE A 130 -17.03 -3.70 25.38
N THR A 131 -16.59 -4.48 24.42
CA THR A 131 -17.30 -5.71 23.98
C THR A 131 -17.36 -6.76 25.07
N GLN A 132 -18.49 -7.45 25.16
CA GLN A 132 -18.78 -8.47 26.20
C GLN A 132 -18.78 -9.91 25.64
N ASN A 133 -18.78 -10.06 24.35
CA ASN A 133 -18.76 -11.35 23.67
C ASN A 133 -18.13 -11.25 22.28
N LEU A 134 -17.79 -12.41 21.71
CA LEU A 134 -17.14 -12.51 20.41
C LEU A 134 -17.97 -11.86 19.29
N SER A 135 -19.29 -12.06 19.27
CA SER A 135 -20.15 -11.49 18.20
C SER A 135 -20.12 -9.97 18.17
N GLN A 136 -20.11 -9.31 19.33
CA GLN A 136 -19.95 -7.86 19.43
C GLN A 136 -18.58 -7.42 18.94
N LEU A 137 -17.51 -8.14 19.35
CA LEU A 137 -16.16 -7.85 18.92
C LEU A 137 -16.04 -7.95 17.38
N LEU A 138 -16.53 -9.06 16.79
CA LEU A 138 -16.52 -9.24 15.34
C LEU A 138 -17.30 -8.13 14.59
N GLY A 139 -18.45 -7.72 15.13
CA GLY A 139 -19.22 -6.62 14.56
C GLY A 139 -18.48 -5.29 14.57
N VAL A 140 -17.82 -4.94 15.68
CA VAL A 140 -16.99 -3.72 15.78
C VAL A 140 -15.76 -3.82 14.88
N ARG A 141 -15.09 -4.98 14.82
CA ARG A 141 -13.95 -5.21 13.92
C ARG A 141 -14.32 -5.13 12.44
N ALA A 142 -15.53 -5.52 12.07
CA ALA A 142 -16.05 -5.33 10.73
C ALA A 142 -16.13 -3.84 10.33
N LEU A 143 -16.72 -3.01 11.18
CA LEU A 143 -16.78 -1.55 10.97
C LEU A 143 -15.37 -0.93 10.99
N TYR A 144 -14.52 -1.41 11.89
CA TYR A 144 -13.14 -0.98 11.98
C TYR A 144 -12.37 -1.26 10.68
N GLY A 145 -12.58 -2.42 10.06
CA GLY A 145 -11.99 -2.77 8.77
C GLY A 145 -12.34 -1.77 7.67
N ILE A 146 -13.59 -1.31 7.61
CA ILE A 146 -13.99 -0.27 6.66
C ILE A 146 -13.23 1.04 6.90
N ALA A 147 -13.10 1.48 8.15
CA ALA A 147 -12.35 2.69 8.49
C ALA A 147 -10.85 2.54 8.14
N MET A 148 -10.23 1.40 8.47
CA MET A 148 -8.83 1.10 8.14
C MET A 148 -8.56 1.15 6.63
N GLY A 149 -9.44 0.56 5.83
CA GLY A 149 -9.29 0.56 4.38
C GLY A 149 -9.23 1.95 3.77
N GLY A 150 -9.87 2.90 4.42
CA GLY A 150 -9.92 4.30 3.99
C GLY A 150 -8.67 5.12 4.29
N LEU A 151 -7.77 4.66 5.18
CA LEU A 151 -6.66 5.47 5.65
C LEU A 151 -5.42 5.42 4.76
N LEU A 152 -5.07 4.24 4.22
CA LEU A 152 -3.80 4.05 3.49
C LEU A 152 -3.63 5.01 2.32
N GLY A 153 -4.64 5.15 1.47
CA GLY A 153 -4.59 6.04 0.30
C GLY A 153 -4.27 7.48 0.67
N PRO A 154 -5.08 8.13 1.52
CA PRO A 154 -4.82 9.49 1.99
C PRO A 154 -3.49 9.65 2.74
N ALA A 155 -3.09 8.67 3.57
CA ALA A 155 -1.83 8.74 4.31
C ALA A 155 -0.62 8.64 3.38
N ALA A 156 -0.62 7.69 2.43
CA ALA A 156 0.46 7.53 1.45
C ALA A 156 0.56 8.74 0.51
N ALA A 157 -0.58 9.24 0.01
CA ALA A 157 -0.62 10.44 -0.80
C ALA A 157 -0.07 11.66 -0.02
N THR A 158 -0.52 11.86 1.22
CA THR A 158 0.00 12.94 2.09
C THR A 158 1.51 12.83 2.29
N ALA A 159 2.03 11.61 2.49
CA ALA A 159 3.44 11.39 2.78
C ALA A 159 4.36 11.50 1.55
N LEU A 160 3.89 11.13 0.35
CA LEU A 160 4.78 10.87 -0.79
C LEU A 160 4.54 11.75 -2.02
N GLU A 161 3.38 12.42 -2.15
CA GLU A 161 3.05 13.19 -3.35
C GLU A 161 3.94 14.43 -3.54
N ASP A 162 4.24 15.15 -2.46
CA ASP A 162 5.01 16.40 -2.50
C ASP A 162 6.54 16.20 -2.42
N LEU A 163 7.02 14.94 -2.53
CA LEU A 163 8.44 14.64 -2.43
C LEU A 163 9.18 14.82 -3.77
N PRO A 164 10.44 15.29 -3.73
CA PRO A 164 11.33 15.26 -4.88
C PRO A 164 11.51 13.84 -5.42
N TYR A 165 11.69 13.71 -6.74
CA TYR A 165 11.81 12.41 -7.40
C TYR A 165 12.88 11.51 -6.76
N ASP A 166 14.06 12.06 -6.47
CA ASP A 166 15.18 11.31 -5.87
C ASP A 166 14.87 10.80 -4.44
N ALA A 167 14.04 11.52 -3.70
CA ALA A 167 13.68 11.18 -2.32
C ALA A 167 12.56 10.12 -2.23
N ARG A 168 11.74 9.98 -3.28
CA ARG A 168 10.57 9.08 -3.26
C ARG A 168 10.93 7.63 -2.96
N GLY A 169 12.05 7.13 -3.49
CA GLY A 169 12.47 5.74 -3.25
C GLY A 169 12.80 5.45 -1.79
N ILE A 170 13.64 6.27 -1.17
CA ILE A 170 14.03 6.08 0.23
C ILE A 170 12.86 6.35 1.18
N LEU A 171 12.06 7.39 0.92
CA LEU A 171 10.94 7.76 1.77
C LEU A 171 9.75 6.80 1.59
N SER A 172 9.58 6.19 0.42
CA SER A 172 8.64 5.09 0.23
C SER A 172 9.01 3.88 1.10
N GLY A 173 10.29 3.51 1.11
CA GLY A 173 10.80 2.46 2.01
C GLY A 173 10.58 2.81 3.49
N LEU A 174 10.84 4.06 3.88
CA LEU A 174 10.57 4.54 5.24
C LEU A 174 9.06 4.59 5.56
N PHE A 175 8.20 4.96 4.64
CA PHE A 175 6.75 4.97 4.84
C PHE A 175 6.22 3.56 5.14
N GLN A 176 6.70 2.54 4.41
CA GLN A 176 6.33 1.14 4.69
C GLN A 176 6.74 0.68 6.09
N GLN A 177 7.72 1.33 6.72
CA GLN A 177 8.09 1.07 8.11
C GLN A 177 6.98 1.35 9.11
N GLY A 178 6.00 2.18 8.76
CA GLY A 178 4.84 2.40 9.60
C GLY A 178 4.17 1.10 10.05
N TYR A 179 4.10 0.10 9.15
CA TYR A 179 3.56 -1.20 9.48
C TYR A 179 4.40 -1.95 10.53
N ALA A 180 5.71 -2.01 10.34
CA ALA A 180 6.64 -2.64 11.30
C ALA A 180 6.68 -1.88 12.64
N ILE A 181 6.66 -0.54 12.59
CA ILE A 181 6.59 0.31 13.79
C ILE A 181 5.30 0.04 14.56
N GLY A 182 4.15 -0.02 13.90
CA GLY A 182 2.87 -0.34 14.52
C GLY A 182 2.89 -1.70 15.22
N TYR A 183 3.40 -2.72 14.56
CA TYR A 183 3.53 -4.06 15.17
C TYR A 183 4.48 -4.05 16.38
N LEU A 184 5.63 -3.40 16.26
CA LEU A 184 6.57 -3.24 17.39
C LEU A 184 5.90 -2.55 18.57
N LEU A 185 5.18 -1.46 18.34
CA LEU A 185 4.45 -0.75 19.37
C LEU A 185 3.36 -1.64 20.00
N ALA A 186 2.60 -2.38 19.20
CA ALA A 186 1.60 -3.32 19.70
C ALA A 186 2.24 -4.37 20.62
N ALA A 187 3.38 -4.95 20.25
CA ALA A 187 4.09 -5.94 21.06
C ALA A 187 4.63 -5.37 22.37
N VAL A 188 5.19 -4.15 22.35
CA VAL A 188 5.72 -3.46 23.53
C VAL A 188 4.60 -3.08 24.49
N PHE A 189 3.53 -2.47 23.97
CA PHE A 189 2.39 -2.04 24.81
C PHE A 189 1.52 -3.22 25.27
N TYR A 190 1.44 -4.31 24.49
CA TYR A 190 0.87 -5.57 24.95
C TYR A 190 1.56 -6.01 26.25
N ARG A 191 2.89 -6.06 26.26
CA ARG A 191 3.67 -6.46 27.43
C ARG A 191 3.52 -5.49 28.60
N ALA A 192 3.36 -4.21 28.32
CA ALA A 192 3.20 -3.18 29.33
C ALA A 192 1.81 -3.18 29.99
N PHE A 193 0.74 -3.40 29.22
CA PHE A 193 -0.63 -3.23 29.70
C PHE A 193 -1.34 -4.55 30.04
N VAL A 194 -1.26 -5.56 29.17
CA VAL A 194 -2.12 -6.75 29.28
C VAL A 194 -1.85 -7.54 30.56
N PRO A 195 -0.60 -7.85 30.96
CA PRO A 195 -0.35 -8.60 32.20
C PRO A 195 -0.35 -7.73 33.47
N THR A 196 -0.36 -6.40 33.35
CA THR A 196 -0.15 -5.50 34.49
C THR A 196 -1.40 -4.75 34.93
N THR A 197 -2.41 -4.68 34.07
CA THR A 197 -3.66 -3.96 34.38
C THR A 197 -4.79 -4.93 34.71
N PRO A 198 -5.71 -4.55 35.62
CA PRO A 198 -6.88 -5.38 35.95
C PRO A 198 -7.81 -5.64 34.77
N GLN A 199 -7.82 -4.74 33.78
CA GLN A 199 -8.66 -4.82 32.59
C GLN A 199 -8.05 -5.69 31.48
N GLY A 200 -6.83 -6.19 31.67
CA GLY A 200 -6.16 -7.10 30.75
C GLY A 200 -6.06 -6.55 29.31
N TRP A 201 -6.49 -7.35 28.34
CA TRP A 201 -6.41 -6.99 26.93
C TRP A 201 -7.20 -5.72 26.54
N ARG A 202 -8.28 -5.39 27.26
CA ARG A 202 -9.09 -4.20 27.01
C ARG A 202 -8.30 -2.90 27.17
N SER A 203 -7.35 -2.87 28.11
CA SER A 203 -6.51 -1.68 28.35
C SER A 203 -5.68 -1.30 27.14
N LEU A 204 -5.27 -2.29 26.32
CA LEU A 204 -4.52 -2.03 25.12
C LEU A 204 -5.37 -1.34 24.03
N PHE A 205 -6.63 -1.77 23.87
CA PHE A 205 -7.60 -1.14 22.96
C PHE A 205 -7.93 0.31 23.39
N TRP A 206 -8.15 0.55 24.67
CA TRP A 206 -8.41 1.91 25.15
C TRP A 206 -7.20 2.83 25.00
N PHE A 207 -6.00 2.31 25.20
CA PHE A 207 -4.78 3.04 24.91
C PHE A 207 -4.66 3.37 23.42
N GLY A 208 -5.02 2.41 22.54
CA GLY A 208 -5.01 2.56 21.09
C GLY A 208 -5.81 3.76 20.58
N ALA A 209 -6.88 4.14 21.28
CA ALA A 209 -7.71 5.30 20.95
C ALA A 209 -7.06 6.67 21.27
N GLY A 210 -6.01 6.71 22.08
CA GLY A 210 -5.39 7.97 22.52
C GLY A 210 -4.55 8.69 21.47
N PRO A 211 -3.45 8.09 20.97
CA PRO A 211 -2.53 8.73 20.03
C PRO A 211 -3.15 9.25 18.72
N PRO A 212 -4.20 8.63 18.13
CA PRO A 212 -4.87 9.21 16.98
C PRO A 212 -5.37 10.64 17.20
N VAL A 213 -5.71 11.02 18.43
CA VAL A 213 -6.11 12.40 18.76
C VAL A 213 -4.98 13.38 18.44
N LEU A 214 -3.74 13.02 18.79
CA LEU A 214 -2.55 13.87 18.52
C LEU A 214 -2.27 13.94 17.02
N ILE A 215 -2.44 12.83 16.30
CA ILE A 215 -2.27 12.78 14.84
C ILE A 215 -3.33 13.65 14.15
N ILE A 216 -4.58 13.64 14.61
CA ILE A 216 -5.66 14.49 14.12
C ILE A 216 -5.31 15.97 14.31
N ILE A 217 -4.87 16.36 15.51
CA ILE A 217 -4.48 17.76 15.80
C ILE A 217 -3.33 18.17 14.88
N TRP A 218 -2.29 17.35 14.77
CA TRP A 218 -1.15 17.62 13.90
C TRP A 218 -1.58 17.77 12.44
N ARG A 219 -2.37 16.81 11.91
CA ARG A 219 -2.87 16.88 10.51
C ARG A 219 -3.79 18.08 10.27
N ALA A 220 -4.59 18.47 11.27
CA ALA A 220 -5.48 19.63 11.17
C ALA A 220 -4.71 20.96 11.04
N LEU A 221 -3.56 21.06 11.68
CA LEU A 221 -2.68 22.24 11.60
C LEU A 221 -1.91 22.33 10.27
N LEU A 222 -1.69 21.21 9.57
CA LEU A 222 -0.98 21.19 8.30
C LEU A 222 -1.90 21.56 7.12
N PRO A 223 -1.36 22.21 6.06
CA PRO A 223 -2.10 22.47 4.84
C PRO A 223 -2.40 21.18 4.06
N GLU A 224 -3.13 21.29 2.96
CA GLU A 224 -3.32 20.22 1.99
C GLU A 224 -2.06 20.06 1.13
N THR A 225 -1.88 18.89 0.48
CA THR A 225 -0.72 18.63 -0.38
C THR A 225 -0.69 19.59 -1.58
N ASN A 226 0.51 20.00 -1.98
CA ASN A 226 0.70 20.91 -3.11
C ASN A 226 0.17 20.29 -4.41
N HIS A 227 0.42 19.01 -4.61
CA HIS A 227 -0.10 18.23 -5.75
C HIS A 227 -1.62 18.28 -5.86
N PHE A 228 -2.32 18.12 -4.75
CA PHE A 228 -3.79 18.24 -4.76
C PHE A 228 -4.26 19.65 -5.08
N GLN A 229 -3.59 20.67 -4.53
CA GLN A 229 -3.95 22.07 -4.78
C GLN A 229 -3.78 22.43 -6.28
N VAL A 230 -2.70 21.97 -6.91
CA VAL A 230 -2.47 22.14 -8.36
C VAL A 230 -3.51 21.39 -9.17
N ALA A 231 -3.76 20.14 -8.88
CA ALA A 231 -4.76 19.32 -9.58
C ALA A 231 -6.19 19.87 -9.42
N LYS A 232 -6.48 20.51 -8.28
CA LYS A 232 -7.76 21.19 -8.05
C LYS A 232 -7.88 22.45 -8.92
N ALA A 233 -6.84 23.27 -8.95
CA ALA A 233 -6.82 24.49 -9.77
C ALA A 233 -6.91 24.17 -11.27
N GLU A 234 -6.23 23.12 -11.71
CA GLU A 234 -6.30 22.60 -13.07
C GLU A 234 -7.72 22.16 -13.46
N ARG A 235 -8.40 21.41 -12.59
CA ARG A 235 -9.81 21.02 -12.80
C ARG A 235 -10.74 22.24 -12.87
N GLU A 236 -10.58 23.20 -11.97
CA GLU A 236 -11.38 24.43 -11.96
C GLU A 236 -11.20 25.24 -13.24
N GLU A 237 -9.97 25.34 -13.77
CA GLU A 237 -9.69 26.04 -15.04
C GLU A 237 -10.26 25.28 -16.24
N ARG A 238 -10.13 23.94 -16.32
CA ARG A 238 -10.76 23.12 -17.36
C ARG A 238 -12.28 23.27 -17.38
N GLU A 239 -12.91 23.31 -16.20
CA GLU A 239 -14.35 23.56 -16.09
C GLU A 239 -14.72 24.96 -16.56
N ARG A 240 -13.88 25.96 -16.23
CA ARG A 240 -14.06 27.33 -16.72
C ARG A 240 -14.00 27.39 -18.24
N GLN A 241 -13.00 26.78 -18.85
CA GLN A 241 -12.86 26.72 -20.31
C GLN A 241 -14.06 25.99 -20.98
N LYS A 242 -14.52 24.88 -20.41
CA LYS A 242 -15.72 24.18 -20.90
C LYS A 242 -16.99 25.04 -20.82
N ARG A 243 -17.13 25.85 -19.77
CA ARG A 243 -18.26 26.78 -19.62
C ARG A 243 -18.18 27.94 -20.62
N GLU A 244 -17.00 28.50 -20.82
CA GLU A 244 -16.76 29.55 -21.80
C GLU A 244 -17.05 29.07 -23.23
N ALA A 245 -16.64 27.85 -23.57
CA ALA A 245 -16.91 27.21 -24.86
C ALA A 245 -18.38 26.86 -25.09
N ALA A 246 -19.13 26.52 -24.02
CA ALA A 246 -20.56 26.12 -24.09
C ALA A 246 -21.53 27.31 -24.15
N GLY A 247 -21.06 28.53 -24.04
CA GLY A 247 -21.88 29.76 -24.03
C GLY A 247 -22.64 29.97 -22.71
N SER A 248 -23.03 31.23 -22.44
CA SER A 248 -23.51 31.74 -21.15
C SER A 248 -24.82 31.13 -20.60
N HIS A 249 -25.39 30.07 -21.19
CA HIS A 249 -26.71 29.52 -20.82
C HIS A 249 -26.68 28.19 -20.10
N ALA A 250 -25.50 27.60 -19.86
CA ALA A 250 -25.42 26.39 -19.06
C ALA A 250 -25.28 26.77 -17.58
N GLY A 251 -26.38 26.69 -16.84
CA GLY A 251 -26.41 26.88 -15.38
C GLY A 251 -25.31 26.07 -14.70
N ALA A 252 -24.70 26.67 -13.66
CA ALA A 252 -23.60 26.10 -12.90
C ALA A 252 -23.95 24.71 -12.31
N LYS A 253 -23.78 23.63 -13.08
CA LYS A 253 -23.69 22.30 -12.50
C LYS A 253 -22.38 22.19 -11.74
N LYS A 254 -22.45 22.12 -10.41
CA LYS A 254 -21.31 21.67 -9.58
C LYS A 254 -20.76 20.40 -10.21
N THR A 255 -19.43 20.28 -10.23
CA THR A 255 -18.73 19.06 -10.72
C THR A 255 -19.41 17.83 -10.15
N ASP A 256 -20.12 17.11 -10.99
CA ASP A 256 -20.95 16.01 -10.55
C ASP A 256 -20.02 14.85 -10.17
N MET A 257 -20.18 14.28 -8.97
CA MET A 257 -19.48 13.06 -8.56
C MET A 257 -19.60 11.98 -9.65
N PHE A 258 -20.74 11.97 -10.34
CA PHE A 258 -21.01 11.04 -11.42
C PHE A 258 -20.11 11.25 -12.65
N ALA A 259 -19.79 12.50 -13.00
CA ALA A 259 -18.87 12.82 -14.10
C ALA A 259 -17.43 12.34 -13.77
N PHE A 260 -16.96 12.60 -12.54
CA PHE A 260 -15.67 12.11 -12.08
C PHE A 260 -15.61 10.57 -12.05
N LEU A 261 -16.64 9.90 -11.54
CA LEU A 261 -16.70 8.43 -11.54
C LEU A 261 -16.75 7.86 -12.96
N LYS A 262 -17.40 8.53 -13.91
CA LYS A 262 -17.43 8.13 -15.32
C LYS A 262 -16.06 8.24 -15.98
N GLU A 263 -15.33 9.32 -15.73
CA GLU A 263 -13.95 9.51 -16.24
C GLU A 263 -12.99 8.50 -15.62
N SER A 264 -13.07 8.29 -14.31
CA SER A 264 -12.32 7.28 -13.58
C SER A 264 -12.60 5.86 -14.09
N ASN A 265 -13.86 5.54 -14.36
CA ASN A 265 -14.25 4.24 -14.91
C ASN A 265 -13.71 4.04 -16.34
N LYS A 266 -13.70 5.09 -17.17
CA LYS A 266 -13.10 5.04 -18.52
C LYS A 266 -11.60 4.79 -18.44
N ALA A 267 -10.87 5.51 -17.60
CA ALA A 267 -9.44 5.30 -17.40
C ALA A 267 -9.12 3.90 -16.85
N MET A 268 -9.96 3.37 -15.97
CA MET A 268 -9.83 2.03 -15.43
C MET A 268 -10.11 0.95 -16.48
N GLN A 269 -11.12 1.15 -17.35
CA GLN A 269 -11.41 0.25 -18.46
C GLN A 269 -10.27 0.21 -19.49
N GLN A 270 -9.62 1.34 -19.75
CA GLN A 270 -8.46 1.40 -20.66
C GLN A 270 -7.23 0.68 -20.10
N ASN A 271 -7.08 0.65 -18.77
CA ASN A 271 -5.92 0.07 -18.08
C ASN A 271 -6.27 -1.18 -17.24
N TRP A 272 -7.40 -1.84 -17.51
CA TRP A 272 -7.94 -2.94 -16.68
C TRP A 272 -6.94 -4.08 -16.47
N PHE A 273 -6.13 -4.42 -17.49
CA PHE A 273 -5.16 -5.50 -17.39
C PHE A 273 -4.02 -5.16 -16.42
N LEU A 274 -3.54 -3.92 -16.48
CA LEU A 274 -2.52 -3.43 -15.55
C LEU A 274 -3.06 -3.38 -14.12
N PHE A 275 -4.31 -2.95 -13.96
CA PHE A 275 -5.00 -2.97 -12.66
C PHE A 275 -5.14 -4.39 -12.11
N ALA A 276 -5.61 -5.34 -12.92
CA ALA A 276 -5.71 -6.75 -12.53
C ALA A 276 -4.33 -7.33 -12.15
N TYR A 277 -3.29 -7.02 -12.93
CA TYR A 277 -1.91 -7.41 -12.61
C TYR A 277 -1.48 -6.87 -11.24
N MET A 278 -1.72 -5.59 -10.95
CA MET A 278 -1.36 -4.99 -9.66
C MET A 278 -2.09 -5.67 -8.49
N VAL A 279 -3.38 -6.03 -8.65
CA VAL A 279 -4.12 -6.78 -7.63
C VAL A 279 -3.51 -8.16 -7.40
N VAL A 280 -3.20 -8.90 -8.47
CA VAL A 280 -2.54 -10.21 -8.40
C VAL A 280 -1.17 -10.11 -7.72
N LEU A 281 -0.39 -9.11 -8.09
CA LEU A 281 0.91 -8.84 -7.46
C LEU A 281 0.74 -8.55 -5.96
N MET A 282 -0.18 -7.66 -5.59
CA MET A 282 -0.45 -7.29 -4.20
C MET A 282 -1.00 -8.44 -3.35
N THR A 283 -1.70 -9.41 -3.97
CA THR A 283 -2.11 -10.65 -3.28
C THR A 283 -0.89 -11.40 -2.74
N GLY A 284 0.16 -11.56 -3.53
CA GLY A 284 1.39 -12.21 -3.08
C GLY A 284 2.09 -11.44 -1.95
N PHE A 285 2.24 -10.13 -2.08
CA PHE A 285 2.88 -9.29 -1.07
C PHE A 285 2.12 -9.30 0.26
N ASN A 286 0.80 -9.20 0.24
CA ASN A 286 -0.01 -9.30 1.46
C ASN A 286 0.06 -10.72 2.04
N SER A 287 0.03 -11.76 1.20
CA SER A 287 0.12 -13.16 1.67
C SER A 287 1.45 -13.46 2.35
N VAL A 288 2.58 -12.91 1.89
CA VAL A 288 3.87 -13.13 2.58
C VAL A 288 3.91 -12.45 3.93
N SER A 289 3.31 -11.26 4.07
CA SER A 289 3.20 -10.57 5.36
C SER A 289 2.30 -11.33 6.32
N HIS A 290 1.06 -11.62 5.92
CA HIS A 290 0.10 -12.32 6.77
C HIS A 290 0.57 -13.72 7.15
N GLY A 291 1.09 -14.50 6.20
CA GLY A 291 1.62 -15.84 6.45
C GLY A 291 2.87 -15.87 7.33
N SER A 292 3.70 -14.81 7.30
CA SER A 292 4.90 -14.77 8.17
C SER A 292 4.67 -14.14 9.53
N GLN A 293 3.57 -13.41 9.74
CA GLN A 293 3.41 -12.55 10.92
C GLN A 293 2.18 -12.88 11.77
N ASP A 294 1.02 -13.15 11.16
CA ASP A 294 -0.24 -13.20 11.89
C ASP A 294 -0.34 -14.41 12.83
N LEU A 295 0.01 -15.60 12.36
CA LEU A 295 0.00 -16.83 13.17
C LEU A 295 1.33 -17.10 13.90
N TYR A 296 2.38 -16.36 13.57
CA TYR A 296 3.72 -16.60 14.11
C TYR A 296 3.82 -16.49 15.64
N PRO A 297 3.18 -15.52 16.32
CA PRO A 297 3.13 -15.49 17.79
C PRO A 297 2.50 -16.74 18.39
N THR A 298 1.45 -17.28 17.76
CA THR A 298 0.79 -18.52 18.17
C THR A 298 1.71 -19.74 17.99
N PHE A 299 2.44 -19.81 16.87
CA PHE A 299 3.47 -20.82 16.65
C PHE A 299 4.55 -20.78 17.76
N LEU A 300 5.06 -19.59 18.10
CA LEU A 300 6.06 -19.43 19.15
C LEU A 300 5.55 -19.84 20.53
N LYS A 301 4.32 -19.47 20.89
CA LYS A 301 3.70 -19.83 22.18
C LYS A 301 3.35 -21.31 22.25
N ASN A 302 2.59 -21.80 21.28
CA ASN A 302 1.95 -23.13 21.37
C ASN A 302 2.87 -24.25 20.88
N GLN A 303 3.56 -24.09 19.74
CA GLN A 303 4.43 -25.15 19.21
C GLN A 303 5.84 -25.07 19.80
N ALA A 304 6.44 -23.89 19.89
CA ALA A 304 7.80 -23.73 20.40
C ALA A 304 7.86 -23.63 21.94
N GLY A 305 6.71 -23.44 22.62
CA GLY A 305 6.63 -23.41 24.10
C GLY A 305 7.32 -22.19 24.72
N MET A 306 7.37 -21.06 24.01
CA MET A 306 8.07 -19.87 24.44
C MET A 306 7.26 -19.01 25.39
N SER A 307 7.93 -18.38 26.35
CA SER A 307 7.33 -17.41 27.25
C SER A 307 6.88 -16.14 26.51
N ALA A 308 5.92 -15.39 27.06
CA ALA A 308 5.46 -14.13 26.48
C ALA A 308 6.61 -13.12 26.24
N THR A 309 7.61 -13.10 27.13
CA THR A 309 8.80 -12.25 26.97
C THR A 309 9.66 -12.68 25.78
N GLN A 310 9.89 -13.98 25.59
CA GLN A 310 10.64 -14.50 24.44
C GLN A 310 9.91 -14.21 23.12
N VAL A 311 8.61 -14.42 23.07
CA VAL A 311 7.77 -14.10 21.91
C VAL A 311 7.90 -12.62 21.56
N THR A 312 7.79 -11.72 22.55
CA THR A 312 7.95 -10.27 22.32
C THR A 312 9.34 -9.94 21.79
N VAL A 313 10.41 -10.47 22.38
CA VAL A 313 11.80 -10.20 21.95
C VAL A 313 12.02 -10.67 20.51
N ILE A 314 11.58 -11.87 20.16
CA ILE A 314 11.70 -12.44 18.82
C ILE A 314 10.93 -11.59 17.81
N THR A 315 9.68 -11.21 18.12
CA THR A 315 8.85 -10.36 17.27
C THR A 315 9.49 -8.99 17.04
N VAL A 316 9.95 -8.34 18.10
CA VAL A 316 10.62 -7.02 18.01
C VAL A 316 11.87 -7.08 17.14
N ILE A 317 12.72 -8.10 17.32
CA ILE A 317 13.92 -8.29 16.51
C ILE A 317 13.56 -8.52 15.03
N GLY A 318 12.52 -9.29 14.76
CA GLY A 318 12.00 -9.47 13.41
C GLY A 318 11.58 -8.14 12.77
N GLN A 319 10.82 -7.31 13.50
CA GLN A 319 10.37 -6.01 12.99
C GLN A 319 11.55 -5.03 12.77
N ILE A 320 12.59 -5.08 13.59
CA ILE A 320 13.82 -4.34 13.33
C ILE A 320 14.46 -4.80 12.01
N GLY A 321 14.46 -6.12 11.75
CA GLY A 321 14.90 -6.67 10.47
C GLY A 321 14.08 -6.11 9.29
N ALA A 322 12.75 -6.14 9.37
CA ALA A 322 11.86 -5.58 8.35
C ALA A 322 12.13 -4.09 8.10
N LEU A 323 12.34 -3.34 9.17
CA LEU A 323 12.66 -1.91 9.16
C LEU A 323 13.91 -1.60 8.34
N ILE A 324 15.00 -2.31 8.59
CA ILE A 324 16.26 -2.14 7.88
C ILE A 324 16.12 -2.61 6.42
N GLY A 325 15.51 -3.77 6.21
CA GLY A 325 15.33 -4.37 4.88
C GLY A 325 14.55 -3.49 3.92
N SER A 326 13.41 -2.98 4.36
CA SER A 326 12.54 -2.12 3.55
C SER A 326 13.24 -0.79 3.19
N THR A 327 13.84 -0.12 4.17
CA THR A 327 14.54 1.15 3.94
C THR A 327 15.69 0.98 2.94
N LEU A 328 16.54 -0.03 3.18
CA LEU A 328 17.69 -0.29 2.33
C LEU A 328 17.28 -0.66 0.91
N MET A 329 16.31 -1.57 0.77
CA MET A 329 15.87 -2.02 -0.55
C MET A 329 15.02 -0.99 -1.28
N GLY A 330 14.24 -0.18 -0.57
CA GLY A 330 13.56 1.00 -1.13
C GLY A 330 14.56 1.96 -1.77
N TYR A 331 15.66 2.29 -1.07
CA TYR A 331 16.73 3.11 -1.60
C TYR A 331 17.45 2.43 -2.79
N LEU A 332 17.91 1.20 -2.63
CA LEU A 332 18.66 0.47 -3.66
C LEU A 332 17.84 0.27 -4.94
N SER A 333 16.53 0.09 -4.82
CA SER A 333 15.63 -0.12 -5.96
C SER A 333 15.58 1.06 -6.93
N THR A 334 15.96 2.26 -6.49
CA THR A 334 16.10 3.44 -7.37
C THR A 334 17.21 3.25 -8.40
N PHE A 335 18.27 2.54 -8.05
CA PHE A 335 19.46 2.33 -8.89
C PHE A 335 19.46 0.98 -9.60
N THR A 336 18.92 -0.05 -8.96
CA THR A 336 18.90 -1.43 -9.49
C THR A 336 17.64 -1.73 -10.32
N GLY A 337 16.65 -0.87 -10.26
CA GLY A 337 15.30 -1.15 -10.78
C GLY A 337 14.41 -1.80 -9.72
N ARG A 338 13.11 -1.50 -9.76
CA ARG A 338 12.14 -1.96 -8.75
C ARG A 338 12.00 -3.48 -8.79
N ARG A 339 11.82 -4.03 -10.00
CA ARG A 339 11.62 -5.47 -10.22
C ARG A 339 12.82 -6.30 -9.78
N LEU A 340 14.04 -5.92 -10.19
CA LEU A 340 15.24 -6.66 -9.82
C LEU A 340 15.44 -6.68 -8.31
N ALA A 341 15.25 -5.55 -7.63
CA ALA A 341 15.35 -5.45 -6.18
C ALA A 341 14.38 -6.40 -5.46
N MET A 342 13.11 -6.43 -5.90
CA MET A 342 12.10 -7.32 -5.35
C MET A 342 12.42 -8.79 -5.64
N MET A 343 12.84 -9.14 -6.86
CA MET A 343 13.20 -10.52 -7.23
C MET A 343 14.36 -11.07 -6.42
N VAL A 344 15.41 -10.29 -6.22
CA VAL A 344 16.56 -10.67 -5.37
C VAL A 344 16.10 -10.95 -3.94
N SER A 345 15.25 -10.09 -3.40
CA SER A 345 14.68 -10.28 -2.06
C SER A 345 13.82 -11.55 -1.97
N CYS A 346 13.03 -11.88 -3.01
CA CYS A 346 12.23 -13.12 -3.05
C CYS A 346 13.10 -14.38 -3.03
N VAL A 347 14.22 -14.39 -3.76
CA VAL A 347 15.11 -15.56 -3.81
C VAL A 347 15.73 -15.82 -2.42
N PHE A 348 16.24 -14.78 -1.77
CA PHE A 348 16.84 -14.92 -0.45
C PHE A 348 15.81 -15.16 0.66
N GLY A 349 14.63 -14.51 0.62
CA GLY A 349 13.53 -14.75 1.54
C GLY A 349 13.05 -16.20 1.46
N GLY A 350 12.79 -16.70 0.25
CA GLY A 350 12.41 -18.10 0.07
C GLY A 350 13.48 -19.10 0.55
N ALA A 351 14.75 -18.79 0.36
CA ALA A 351 15.87 -19.64 0.83
C ALA A 351 15.98 -19.71 2.36
N ILE A 352 15.55 -18.68 3.08
CA ILE A 352 15.64 -18.59 4.55
C ILE A 352 14.45 -19.25 5.26
N VAL A 353 13.32 -19.52 4.59
CA VAL A 353 12.11 -20.13 5.19
C VAL A 353 12.41 -21.38 6.06
N PRO A 354 13.25 -22.34 5.64
CA PRO A 354 13.59 -23.47 6.51
C PRO A 354 14.25 -23.05 7.82
N ALA A 355 15.14 -22.06 7.79
CA ALA A 355 15.79 -21.53 8.97
C ALA A 355 14.83 -20.75 9.87
N TYR A 356 13.75 -20.19 9.32
CA TYR A 356 12.71 -19.47 10.05
C TYR A 356 11.78 -20.42 10.84
N MET A 357 11.55 -21.67 10.34
CA MET A 357 10.58 -22.60 10.91
C MET A 357 11.19 -23.76 11.70
N LEU A 358 12.40 -24.24 11.35
CA LEU A 358 12.96 -25.48 11.92
C LEU A 358 13.70 -25.29 13.25
N PRO A 359 14.48 -24.23 13.50
CA PRO A 359 15.21 -24.04 14.74
C PRO A 359 14.28 -23.90 15.96
N ARG A 360 14.84 -24.09 17.16
CA ARG A 360 14.16 -23.91 18.44
C ARG A 360 15.04 -23.05 19.35
N GLY A 361 14.37 -22.32 20.26
CA GLY A 361 15.03 -21.47 21.23
C GLY A 361 15.69 -20.24 20.58
N ASP A 362 16.79 -19.78 21.16
CA ASP A 362 17.47 -18.54 20.78
C ASP A 362 18.02 -18.54 19.33
N LYS A 363 18.16 -19.70 18.72
CA LYS A 363 18.58 -19.81 17.30
C LYS A 363 17.55 -19.21 16.33
N LEU A 364 16.29 -19.07 16.73
CA LEU A 364 15.26 -18.41 15.95
C LEU A 364 15.48 -16.91 15.80
N ILE A 365 16.17 -16.26 16.74
CA ILE A 365 16.37 -14.80 16.72
C ILE A 365 17.00 -14.31 15.41
N ALA A 366 18.09 -14.97 15.01
CA ALA A 366 18.79 -14.57 13.77
C ALA A 366 17.95 -14.87 12.52
N SER A 367 17.30 -16.03 12.46
CA SER A 367 16.48 -16.41 11.30
C SER A 367 15.23 -15.54 11.15
N VAL A 368 14.59 -15.16 12.26
CA VAL A 368 13.47 -14.24 12.28
C VAL A 368 13.89 -12.85 11.80
N PHE A 369 15.05 -12.36 12.26
CA PHE A 369 15.60 -11.08 11.78
C PHE A 369 15.74 -11.08 10.26
N PHE A 370 16.38 -12.10 9.68
CA PHE A 370 16.64 -12.13 8.25
C PHE A 370 15.38 -12.42 7.42
N GLU A 371 14.47 -13.30 7.88
CA GLU A 371 13.21 -13.50 7.16
C GLU A 371 12.40 -12.21 7.09
N GLN A 372 12.21 -11.54 8.22
CA GLN A 372 11.47 -10.28 8.26
C GLN A 372 12.22 -9.15 7.53
N TRP A 373 13.56 -9.20 7.50
CA TRP A 373 14.35 -8.30 6.67
C TRP A 373 14.00 -8.44 5.18
N PHE A 374 13.87 -9.69 4.66
CA PHE A 374 13.49 -9.91 3.27
C PHE A 374 12.01 -9.62 3.02
N VAL A 375 11.12 -9.92 3.96
CA VAL A 375 9.72 -9.48 3.90
C VAL A 375 9.63 -7.96 3.81
N GLY A 376 10.34 -7.21 4.64
CA GLY A 376 10.44 -5.76 4.54
C GLY A 376 11.07 -5.31 3.22
N ALA A 377 12.13 -5.97 2.78
CA ALA A 377 12.86 -5.63 1.57
C ALA A 377 12.01 -5.68 0.29
N VAL A 378 11.11 -6.66 0.15
CA VAL A 378 10.20 -6.70 -1.01
C VAL A 378 9.16 -5.58 -0.95
N TRP A 379 8.74 -5.16 0.25
CA TRP A 379 7.77 -4.10 0.44
C TRP A 379 8.32 -2.69 0.18
N GLY A 380 9.62 -2.46 0.43
CA GLY A 380 10.22 -1.13 0.29
C GLY A 380 9.94 -0.43 -1.05
N PRO A 381 10.15 -1.09 -2.19
CA PRO A 381 9.86 -0.52 -3.51
C PRO A 381 8.38 -0.38 -3.85
N ILE A 382 7.45 -1.09 -3.18
CA ILE A 382 6.07 -1.25 -3.61
C ILE A 382 5.28 0.05 -3.75
N PRO A 383 5.25 0.97 -2.76
CA PRO A 383 4.47 2.20 -2.90
C PRO A 383 4.85 3.00 -4.15
N VAL A 384 6.15 3.17 -4.39
CA VAL A 384 6.64 3.86 -5.58
C VAL A 384 6.33 3.08 -6.84
N HIS A 385 6.53 1.77 -6.84
CA HIS A 385 6.26 0.92 -8.01
C HIS A 385 4.79 0.97 -8.43
N LEU A 386 3.86 0.94 -7.48
CA LEU A 386 2.44 1.10 -7.78
C LEU A 386 2.09 2.50 -8.30
N ILE A 387 2.72 3.55 -7.76
CA ILE A 387 2.55 4.93 -8.24
C ILE A 387 3.07 5.05 -9.69
N GLU A 388 4.26 4.52 -9.97
CA GLU A 388 4.89 4.53 -11.29
C GLU A 388 4.04 3.78 -12.35
N LEU A 389 3.33 2.73 -11.96
CA LEU A 389 2.43 1.98 -12.83
C LEU A 389 1.01 2.57 -12.95
N SER A 390 0.64 3.51 -12.09
CA SER A 390 -0.72 4.04 -12.03
C SER A 390 -0.92 5.24 -12.95
N PRO A 391 -2.08 5.35 -13.65
CA PRO A 391 -2.42 6.55 -14.39
C PRO A 391 -2.40 7.78 -13.47
N PRO A 392 -1.87 8.94 -13.92
CA PRO A 392 -1.71 10.14 -13.07
C PRO A 392 -3.00 10.61 -12.39
N VAL A 393 -4.13 10.49 -13.08
CA VAL A 393 -5.47 10.92 -12.59
C VAL A 393 -6.00 10.05 -11.45
N LEU A 394 -5.55 8.78 -11.34
CA LEU A 394 -6.10 7.76 -10.43
C LEU A 394 -5.06 7.18 -9.48
N ARG A 395 -3.92 7.84 -9.28
CA ARG A 395 -2.79 7.29 -8.49
C ARG A 395 -3.21 6.84 -7.09
N SER A 396 -3.90 7.69 -6.32
CA SER A 396 -4.32 7.37 -4.95
C SER A 396 -5.37 6.26 -4.92
N PHE A 397 -6.34 6.32 -5.86
CA PHE A 397 -7.37 5.31 -5.98
C PHE A 397 -6.77 3.94 -6.32
N VAL A 398 -5.93 3.89 -7.35
CA VAL A 398 -5.31 2.63 -7.81
C VAL A 398 -4.42 2.04 -6.72
N LEU A 399 -3.56 2.85 -6.09
CA LEU A 399 -2.71 2.39 -4.99
C LEU A 399 -3.53 1.82 -3.84
N GLY A 400 -4.53 2.55 -3.36
CA GLY A 400 -5.36 2.12 -2.23
C GLY A 400 -6.19 0.87 -2.56
N VAL A 401 -6.85 0.85 -3.72
CA VAL A 401 -7.74 -0.25 -4.10
C VAL A 401 -6.97 -1.52 -4.45
N THR A 402 -5.87 -1.45 -5.20
CA THR A 402 -5.08 -2.64 -5.52
C THR A 402 -4.45 -3.27 -4.28
N TYR A 403 -3.94 -2.43 -3.36
CA TYR A 403 -3.43 -2.89 -2.07
C TYR A 403 -4.53 -3.62 -1.29
N GLN A 404 -5.71 -3.04 -1.14
CA GLN A 404 -6.77 -3.63 -0.32
C GLN A 404 -7.48 -4.82 -0.99
N LEU A 405 -7.55 -4.88 -2.31
CA LEU A 405 -8.00 -6.09 -3.00
C LEU A 405 -6.99 -7.24 -2.84
N GLY A 406 -5.69 -6.94 -2.81
CA GLY A 406 -4.65 -7.89 -2.43
C GLY A 406 -4.83 -8.39 -0.99
N ASN A 407 -5.13 -7.50 -0.05
CA ASN A 407 -5.48 -7.85 1.33
C ASN A 407 -6.74 -8.72 1.40
N LEU A 408 -7.77 -8.43 0.62
CA LEU A 408 -8.97 -9.26 0.55
C LEU A 408 -8.64 -10.69 0.13
N ALA A 409 -7.84 -10.86 -0.90
CA ALA A 409 -7.44 -12.19 -1.38
C ALA A 409 -6.56 -12.95 -0.38
N SER A 410 -5.72 -12.26 0.40
CA SER A 410 -4.83 -12.84 1.41
C SER A 410 -5.44 -12.90 2.83
N SER A 411 -6.62 -12.36 3.03
CA SER A 411 -7.25 -12.18 4.37
C SER A 411 -7.40 -13.48 5.16
N ALA A 412 -7.59 -14.60 4.48
CA ALA A 412 -7.76 -15.91 5.10
C ALA A 412 -6.43 -16.64 5.38
N SER A 413 -5.27 -16.05 5.11
CA SER A 413 -3.97 -16.73 5.24
C SER A 413 -3.77 -17.34 6.64
N SER A 414 -3.92 -16.56 7.69
CA SER A 414 -3.77 -17.03 9.07
C SER A 414 -4.81 -18.09 9.47
N THR A 415 -6.05 -17.93 9.03
CA THR A 415 -7.12 -18.91 9.28
C THR A 415 -6.84 -20.23 8.55
N ILE A 416 -6.35 -20.18 7.31
CA ILE A 416 -5.94 -21.36 6.54
C ILE A 416 -4.78 -22.06 7.23
N GLU A 417 -3.75 -21.32 7.65
CA GLU A 417 -2.59 -21.86 8.33
C GLU A 417 -2.97 -22.51 9.67
N ALA A 418 -3.82 -21.87 10.46
CA ALA A 418 -4.31 -22.41 11.72
C ALA A 418 -5.12 -23.69 11.49
N THR A 419 -6.14 -23.66 10.63
CA THR A 419 -7.04 -24.79 10.37
C THR A 419 -6.30 -26.00 9.78
N ILE A 420 -5.32 -25.78 8.90
CA ILE A 420 -4.50 -26.85 8.35
C ILE A 420 -3.51 -27.36 9.42
N GLY A 421 -2.92 -26.45 10.21
CA GLY A 421 -1.99 -26.79 11.28
C GLY A 421 -2.62 -27.72 12.32
N GLU A 422 -3.85 -27.47 12.72
CA GLU A 422 -4.64 -28.28 13.66
C GLU A 422 -4.84 -29.73 13.19
N ARG A 423 -4.66 -30.03 11.90
CA ARG A 423 -4.69 -31.40 11.37
C ARG A 423 -3.39 -32.19 11.58
N TYR A 424 -2.35 -31.55 12.08
CA TYR A 424 -1.04 -32.16 12.34
C TYR A 424 -0.70 -32.10 13.83
N PRO A 425 -1.33 -32.95 14.67
CA PRO A 425 -1.04 -33.01 16.11
C PRO A 425 0.40 -33.48 16.36
N ILE A 426 1.06 -32.84 17.31
CA ILE A 426 2.37 -33.23 17.83
C ILE A 426 2.25 -33.60 19.31
N ALA A 427 3.32 -34.11 19.92
CA ALA A 427 3.30 -34.49 21.34
C ALA A 427 2.76 -33.37 22.23
N PRO A 428 1.81 -33.62 23.12
CA PRO A 428 1.25 -32.63 24.04
C PRO A 428 2.33 -31.89 24.84
N ALA A 429 2.01 -30.68 25.27
CA ALA A 429 2.88 -29.91 26.15
C ALA A 429 2.98 -30.59 27.55
N PRO A 430 4.02 -30.27 28.34
CA PRO A 430 4.15 -30.83 29.69
C PRO A 430 2.96 -30.57 30.64
N ASN A 431 2.19 -29.52 30.35
CA ASN A 431 0.95 -29.16 31.06
C ASN A 431 -0.30 -29.87 30.53
N GLY A 432 -0.18 -30.74 29.53
CA GLY A 432 -1.29 -31.49 28.92
C GLY A 432 -2.00 -30.79 27.76
N ASP A 433 -1.61 -29.55 27.40
CA ASP A 433 -2.22 -28.82 26.30
C ASP A 433 -1.89 -29.48 24.95
N GLU A 434 -2.88 -29.56 24.06
CA GLU A 434 -2.70 -30.03 22.69
C GLU A 434 -1.79 -29.09 21.91
N ARG A 435 -0.92 -29.69 21.09
CA ARG A 435 0.03 -28.95 20.25
C ARG A 435 -0.06 -29.41 18.81
N TYR A 436 0.15 -28.47 17.89
CA TYR A 436 0.03 -28.69 16.46
C TYR A 436 1.27 -28.23 15.73
N ASP A 437 1.55 -28.81 14.55
CA ASP A 437 2.72 -28.47 13.73
C ASP A 437 2.43 -27.29 12.80
N TYR A 438 2.19 -26.10 13.36
CA TYR A 438 1.99 -24.87 12.62
C TYR A 438 3.22 -24.51 11.78
N GLY A 439 4.44 -24.77 12.27
CA GLY A 439 5.67 -24.45 11.57
C GLY A 439 5.79 -25.11 10.20
N LYS A 440 5.32 -26.37 10.08
CA LYS A 440 5.28 -27.07 8.79
C LYS A 440 4.36 -26.37 7.78
N VAL A 441 3.17 -25.97 8.22
CA VAL A 441 2.17 -25.33 7.35
C VAL A 441 2.61 -23.94 6.93
N ILE A 442 3.05 -23.11 7.88
CA ILE A 442 3.60 -21.77 7.61
C ILE A 442 4.78 -21.86 6.64
N GLY A 443 5.71 -22.80 6.84
CA GLY A 443 6.87 -22.97 5.99
C GLY A 443 6.52 -23.32 4.54
N ILE A 444 5.58 -24.25 4.32
CA ILE A 444 5.10 -24.60 2.97
C ILE A 444 4.37 -23.43 2.32
N PHE A 445 3.52 -22.74 3.07
CA PHE A 445 2.78 -21.57 2.60
C PHE A 445 3.73 -20.45 2.15
N LEU A 446 4.69 -20.07 3.00
CA LEU A 446 5.69 -19.04 2.69
C LEU A 446 6.53 -19.41 1.47
N GLY A 447 7.00 -20.66 1.36
CA GLY A 447 7.76 -21.11 0.20
C GLY A 447 6.98 -20.95 -1.11
N ALA A 448 5.69 -21.31 -1.10
CA ALA A 448 4.80 -21.13 -2.25
C ALA A 448 4.57 -19.65 -2.58
N VAL A 449 4.37 -18.80 -1.56
CA VAL A 449 4.14 -17.36 -1.74
C VAL A 449 5.40 -16.65 -2.26
N TRP A 450 6.59 -16.97 -1.78
CA TRP A 450 7.83 -16.43 -2.31
C TRP A 450 8.03 -16.75 -3.80
N ALA A 451 7.75 -18.01 -4.19
CA ALA A 451 7.78 -18.42 -5.60
C ALA A 451 6.74 -17.68 -6.46
N TYR A 452 5.54 -17.47 -5.91
CA TYR A 452 4.47 -16.70 -6.53
C TYR A 452 4.90 -15.25 -6.79
N ILE A 453 5.41 -14.55 -5.77
CA ILE A 453 5.85 -13.16 -5.90
C ILE A 453 6.97 -13.05 -6.93
N LEU A 454 7.96 -13.95 -6.88
CA LEU A 454 9.07 -13.98 -7.84
C LEU A 454 8.55 -14.09 -9.29
N LEU A 455 7.61 -15.00 -9.53
CA LEU A 455 7.02 -15.22 -10.86
C LEU A 455 6.27 -13.97 -11.36
N PHE A 456 5.37 -13.42 -10.56
CA PHE A 456 4.56 -12.28 -10.99
C PHE A 456 5.37 -10.97 -11.08
N THR A 457 6.36 -10.78 -10.23
CA THR A 457 7.31 -9.67 -10.37
C THR A 457 8.16 -9.80 -11.63
N PHE A 458 8.60 -11.01 -11.99
CA PHE A 458 9.32 -11.24 -13.24
C PHE A 458 8.46 -10.95 -14.47
N LEU A 459 7.21 -11.37 -14.47
CA LEU A 459 6.28 -11.15 -15.59
C LEU A 459 5.79 -9.71 -15.70
N GLY A 460 5.87 -8.92 -14.63
CA GLY A 460 5.28 -7.60 -14.57
C GLY A 460 6.00 -6.51 -15.37
N PRO A 461 5.32 -5.39 -15.64
CA PRO A 461 5.94 -4.21 -16.24
C PRO A 461 6.82 -3.45 -15.25
N GLU A 462 7.66 -2.58 -15.78
CA GLU A 462 8.42 -1.59 -15.03
C GLU A 462 8.49 -0.31 -15.87
N MET A 463 8.46 0.84 -15.21
CA MET A 463 8.61 2.14 -15.86
C MET A 463 9.93 2.20 -16.62
N THR A 464 9.90 2.68 -17.85
CA THR A 464 11.08 2.83 -18.71
C THR A 464 11.99 3.95 -18.22
N GLN A 465 13.23 3.99 -18.69
CA GLN A 465 14.15 5.07 -18.34
C GLN A 465 13.70 6.42 -18.91
N GLU A 466 13.07 6.43 -20.09
CA GLU A 466 12.51 7.62 -20.69
C GLU A 466 11.39 8.22 -19.85
N GLU A 467 10.39 7.38 -19.48
CA GLU A 467 9.28 7.80 -18.61
C GLU A 467 9.76 8.33 -17.25
N ARG A 468 10.81 7.73 -16.67
CA ARG A 468 11.43 8.20 -15.43
C ARG A 468 12.09 9.56 -15.58
N ASN A 469 12.79 9.77 -16.70
CA ASN A 469 13.43 11.05 -16.98
C ASN A 469 12.40 12.16 -17.21
N GLU A 470 11.32 11.86 -17.90
CA GLU A 470 10.19 12.80 -18.10
C GLU A 470 9.54 13.18 -16.76
N GLU A 471 9.27 12.20 -15.89
CA GLU A 471 8.69 12.48 -14.57
C GLU A 471 9.65 13.27 -13.68
N ALA A 472 10.95 12.97 -13.74
CA ALA A 472 11.96 13.73 -13.00
C ALA A 472 12.05 15.18 -13.50
N ALA A 473 12.03 15.38 -14.83
CA ALA A 473 12.02 16.72 -15.44
C ALA A 473 10.77 17.51 -15.08
N ALA A 474 9.59 16.90 -15.14
CA ALA A 474 8.34 17.54 -14.75
C ALA A 474 8.29 17.91 -13.25
N THR A 475 8.92 17.09 -12.39
CA THR A 475 9.04 17.39 -10.97
C THR A 475 10.00 18.57 -10.73
N GLN A 476 11.13 18.60 -11.43
CA GLN A 476 12.11 19.68 -11.34
C GLN A 476 11.50 21.01 -11.84
N GLU A 477 10.81 21.00 -12.98
CA GLU A 477 10.10 22.17 -13.50
C GLU A 477 9.08 22.73 -12.48
N PHE A 478 8.35 21.86 -11.82
CA PHE A 478 7.41 22.25 -10.77
C PHE A 478 8.11 22.92 -9.59
N GLU A 479 9.25 22.38 -9.13
CA GLU A 479 10.05 22.98 -8.05
C GLU A 479 10.64 24.33 -8.48
N ASP A 480 11.12 24.45 -9.71
CA ASP A 480 11.68 25.69 -10.26
C ASP A 480 10.61 26.78 -10.35
N LEU A 481 9.40 26.47 -10.82
CA LEU A 481 8.27 27.42 -10.85
C LEU A 481 7.90 27.88 -9.43
N ARG A 482 7.90 26.99 -8.46
CA ARG A 482 7.67 27.34 -7.06
C ARG A 482 8.78 28.23 -6.49
N ALA A 483 10.04 27.95 -6.81
CA ALA A 483 11.17 28.77 -6.40
C ALA A 483 11.11 30.19 -6.98
N GLN A 484 10.52 30.36 -8.17
CA GLN A 484 10.24 31.65 -8.80
C GLN A 484 9.04 32.39 -8.18
N GLY A 485 8.36 31.79 -7.20
CA GLY A 485 7.22 32.38 -6.51
C GLY A 485 5.88 32.24 -7.25
N VAL A 486 5.80 31.41 -8.30
CA VAL A 486 4.53 31.15 -9.01
C VAL A 486 3.57 30.40 -8.07
N SER A 487 2.34 30.88 -8.00
CA SER A 487 1.32 30.28 -7.13
C SER A 487 0.88 28.91 -7.64
N LEU A 488 0.48 28.00 -6.71
CA LEU A 488 -0.02 26.67 -7.07
C LEU A 488 -1.26 26.73 -7.97
N GLN A 489 -2.10 27.75 -7.78
CA GLN A 489 -3.28 28.00 -8.62
C GLN A 489 -2.88 28.36 -10.06
N GLU A 490 -1.86 29.19 -10.20
CA GLU A 490 -1.37 29.61 -11.52
C GLU A 490 -0.67 28.46 -12.26
N ILE A 491 0.10 27.64 -11.55
CA ILE A 491 0.72 26.44 -12.13
C ILE A 491 -0.37 25.50 -12.67
N GLY A 492 -1.42 25.21 -11.89
CA GLY A 492 -2.52 24.36 -12.31
C GLY A 492 -3.31 24.94 -13.48
N ALA A 493 -3.64 26.22 -13.44
CA ALA A 493 -4.33 26.89 -14.52
C ALA A 493 -3.52 26.91 -15.83
N ASN A 494 -2.19 27.11 -15.75
CA ASN A 494 -1.32 27.10 -16.92
C ASN A 494 -1.20 25.71 -17.55
N ARG A 495 -1.12 24.65 -16.72
CA ARG A 495 -1.15 23.26 -17.22
C ARG A 495 -2.43 22.96 -17.99
N ALA A 496 -3.59 23.30 -17.42
CA ALA A 496 -4.87 23.11 -18.09
C ALA A 496 -4.97 23.84 -19.43
N ARG A 497 -4.39 25.07 -19.51
CA ARG A 497 -4.37 25.86 -20.76
C ARG A 497 -3.46 25.28 -21.82
N MET A 498 -2.31 24.71 -21.43
CA MET A 498 -1.37 24.07 -22.35
C MET A 498 -1.96 22.79 -22.93
N GLU A 499 -2.57 21.93 -22.10
CA GLU A 499 -3.23 20.73 -22.57
C GLU A 499 -4.41 21.02 -23.50
N GLY A 500 -5.25 22.00 -23.18
CA GLY A 500 -6.34 22.40 -24.06
C GLY A 500 -5.88 23.01 -25.40
N LYS A 501 -4.64 23.54 -25.49
CA LYS A 501 -4.02 23.94 -26.76
C LYS A 501 -3.48 22.72 -27.52
N SER A 502 -2.86 21.75 -26.85
CA SER A 502 -2.36 20.53 -27.46
C SER A 502 -3.51 19.71 -28.05
N GLU A 503 -4.59 19.46 -27.27
CA GLU A 503 -5.78 18.76 -27.79
C GLU A 503 -6.38 19.42 -29.04
N LYS A 504 -6.38 20.77 -29.11
CA LYS A 504 -6.87 21.48 -30.29
C LYS A 504 -5.93 21.37 -31.49
N MET A 505 -4.62 21.30 -31.26
CA MET A 505 -3.63 21.09 -32.33
C MET A 505 -3.75 19.67 -32.89
N ASP A 506 -3.80 18.67 -31.99
CA ASP A 506 -3.94 17.25 -32.39
C ASP A 506 -5.23 17.02 -33.20
N LEU A 507 -6.35 17.63 -32.78
CA LEU A 507 -7.61 17.59 -33.53
C LEU A 507 -7.52 18.28 -34.90
N ALA A 508 -6.81 19.38 -34.98
CA ALA A 508 -6.61 20.08 -36.25
C ALA A 508 -5.75 19.25 -37.23
N ASP A 509 -4.70 18.62 -36.71
CA ASP A 509 -3.83 17.70 -37.48
C ASP A 509 -4.59 16.46 -37.93
N GLU A 510 -5.46 15.87 -37.08
CA GLU A 510 -6.34 14.75 -37.45
C GLU A 510 -7.34 15.15 -38.54
N VAL A 511 -7.95 16.33 -38.46
CA VAL A 511 -8.89 16.84 -39.47
C VAL A 511 -8.16 17.07 -40.80
N GLU A 512 -6.96 17.64 -40.77
CA GLU A 512 -6.15 17.84 -41.98
C GLU A 512 -5.76 16.51 -42.63
N GLN A 513 -5.37 15.51 -41.84
CA GLN A 513 -5.08 14.17 -42.36
C GLN A 513 -6.31 13.50 -42.97
N LEU A 514 -7.50 13.64 -42.35
CA LEU A 514 -8.75 13.11 -42.89
C LEU A 514 -9.14 13.79 -44.20
N GLU A 515 -9.01 15.13 -44.29
CA GLU A 515 -9.27 15.86 -45.52
C GLU A 515 -8.31 15.48 -46.65
N ASP A 516 -7.03 15.22 -46.33
CA ASP A 516 -6.05 14.78 -47.33
C ASP A 516 -6.30 13.33 -47.80
N MET A 517 -6.76 12.44 -46.88
CA MET A 517 -7.22 11.12 -47.24
C MET A 517 -8.48 11.14 -48.12
N GLU A 518 -9.45 11.99 -47.84
CA GLU A 518 -10.63 12.19 -48.70
C GLU A 518 -10.26 12.71 -50.09
N LYS A 519 -9.40 13.73 -50.16
CA LYS A 519 -8.90 14.25 -51.44
C LYS A 519 -8.14 13.19 -52.27
N ALA A 520 -7.33 12.35 -51.57
CA ALA A 520 -6.62 11.27 -52.22
C ALA A 520 -7.58 10.15 -52.73
N THR A 521 -8.67 9.89 -52.02
CA THR A 521 -9.69 8.90 -52.35
C THR A 521 -10.54 9.41 -53.54
N MET A 522 -10.93 10.69 -53.55
CA MET A 522 -11.63 11.29 -54.68
C MET A 522 -10.80 11.27 -55.98
N LYS A 523 -9.50 11.62 -55.89
CA LYS A 523 -8.58 11.53 -57.05
C LYS A 523 -8.43 10.10 -57.61
N ARG A 524 -8.53 9.08 -56.78
CA ARG A 524 -8.53 7.67 -57.21
C ARG A 524 -9.84 7.25 -57.86
N ALA A 525 -10.97 7.84 -57.46
CA ALA A 525 -12.28 7.58 -58.04
C ALA A 525 -12.52 8.29 -59.42
N GLU A 526 -11.84 9.42 -59.63
CA GLU A 526 -11.92 10.18 -60.92
C GLU A 526 -10.91 9.70 -61.97
N GLY A 527 -9.91 8.89 -61.59
CA GLY A 527 -8.85 8.41 -62.48
C GLY A 527 -8.96 6.93 -62.90
N GLY A 528 -10.03 6.23 -62.57
CA GLY A 528 -10.37 4.86 -62.97
C GLY A 528 -11.63 4.88 -63.82
#